data_cc6a19050d51c816415645bfbdecc0af
#
_entry.id   cc6a19050d51c816415645bfbdecc0af
#
_cell.length_a   1.000
_cell.length_b   1.000
_cell.length_c   1.000
_cell.angle_alpha   90.00
_cell.angle_beta   90.00
_cell.angle_gamma   90.00
#
_symmetry.space_group_name_H-M   'P 1'
#
loop_
_entity.id
_entity.type
_entity.pdbx_description
1 polymer ?
#
loop_
_entity_poly.entity_id
_entity_poly.type
_entity_poly.pdbx_seq_one_letter_code
_entity_poly.pdbx_strand_id
1 'polypeptide(L)'
;MSCISCCVSPLDPENEEQRHNIQYFGARVNVLKALLTGLNGGYDDVHKDYKVFDIDPIRDEVLEFESVKANFEKSLDWLTDTYVDALNIIHYMTDKYNYEAVQMAFLPTHQRANMGFGICGFANTVDTLAAIKYATVKPIRDENGYIYDYETTGDYPRWGEDDPRSNELAEWLIEAYTTRLRSHRLYKNAEATVSLLTITSNVAYSKQTGNSPVHKGVYLNEDGSVNLSKLEFFSPGANPSNKARGGWLQNLNSLASLDFGYAADGISLTTQVSPRALGKTREEQVDNLVTILDGYFENGGQHVNLNVMDLKDVYDKIMNGEDVIVRISGYCVNTKYLTKEQKTELTQRVFHEVLSMD
;
A
#
# COMPACT_ATOMS: atom_id res chain seq x y z
N MET A 1 26.22 11.45 -0.29
CA MET A 1 25.12 11.54 0.70
C MET A 1 23.79 11.36 -0.03
N SER A 2 23.11 10.25 0.19
CA SER A 2 21.79 10.00 -0.42
C SER A 2 20.73 10.82 0.31
N CYS A 3 19.74 11.31 -0.42
CA CYS A 3 18.57 11.96 0.15
C CYS A 3 17.29 11.41 -0.51
N ILE A 4 16.16 11.60 0.17
CA ILE A 4 14.86 11.27 -0.40
C ILE A 4 14.23 12.55 -0.92
N SER A 5 14.02 12.57 -2.24
CA SER A 5 13.29 13.65 -2.89
C SER A 5 11.79 13.40 -2.75
N CYS A 6 11.07 14.34 -2.16
CA CYS A 6 9.66 14.17 -1.82
C CYS A 6 9.46 13.06 -0.78
N CYS A 7 8.53 12.14 -0.98
CA CYS A 7 8.18 11.10 0.00
C CYS A 7 8.88 9.76 -0.27
N VAL A 8 9.32 9.49 -1.51
CA VAL A 8 9.71 8.16 -1.99
C VAL A 8 10.73 8.31 -3.09
N SER A 9 11.37 9.00 -3.57
CA SER A 9 12.33 8.99 -4.68
C SER A 9 13.74 9.20 -4.13
N PRO A 10 14.46 8.13 -3.83
CA PRO A 10 15.84 8.24 -3.38
C PRO A 10 16.68 8.90 -4.49
N LEU A 11 17.45 9.87 -4.09
CA LEU A 11 18.31 10.65 -4.97
C LEU A 11 19.71 10.72 -4.36
N ASP A 12 20.72 10.42 -5.18
CA ASP A 12 22.10 10.71 -4.83
C ASP A 12 22.56 12.01 -5.52
N PRO A 13 22.58 13.14 -4.81
CA PRO A 13 22.95 14.42 -5.37
C PRO A 13 24.44 14.53 -5.74
N GLU A 14 25.26 13.60 -5.26
CA GLU A 14 26.70 13.52 -5.60
C GLU A 14 26.93 12.76 -6.89
N ASN A 15 25.97 11.93 -7.32
CA ASN A 15 26.00 11.24 -8.60
C ASN A 15 25.55 12.20 -9.71
N GLU A 16 26.49 12.59 -10.57
CA GLU A 16 26.25 13.56 -11.65
C GLU A 16 25.20 13.07 -12.65
N GLU A 17 25.15 11.77 -12.91
CA GLU A 17 24.19 11.13 -13.80
C GLU A 17 22.77 11.20 -13.21
N GLN A 18 22.63 10.93 -11.92
CA GLN A 18 21.33 10.98 -11.24
C GLN A 18 20.77 12.41 -11.09
N ARG A 19 21.62 13.43 -11.01
CA ARG A 19 21.17 14.83 -10.92
C ARG A 19 20.34 15.28 -12.13
N HIS A 20 20.55 14.67 -13.26
CA HIS A 20 19.87 15.00 -14.52
C HIS A 20 18.68 14.06 -14.82
N ASN A 21 18.45 13.08 -13.96
CA ASN A 21 17.36 12.14 -14.13
C ASN A 21 16.07 12.69 -13.53
N ILE A 22 15.04 12.78 -14.35
CA ILE A 22 13.69 13.10 -13.91
C ILE A 22 12.92 11.78 -13.82
N GLN A 23 12.27 11.57 -12.68
CA GLN A 23 11.32 10.51 -12.52
C GLN A 23 9.93 10.99 -12.94
N TYR A 24 9.30 10.23 -13.81
CA TYR A 24 7.87 10.34 -14.05
C TYR A 24 7.12 9.62 -12.93
N PHE A 25 6.27 10.33 -12.24
CA PHE A 25 5.40 9.74 -11.25
C PHE A 25 3.98 9.66 -11.81
N GLY A 26 3.44 8.44 -11.87
CA GLY A 26 2.10 8.19 -12.38
C GLY A 26 1.05 8.09 -11.28
N ALA A 27 -0.02 7.41 -11.62
CA ALA A 27 -1.08 7.04 -10.70
C ALA A 27 -0.66 5.88 -9.79
N ARG A 28 -1.62 5.30 -9.08
CA ARG A 28 -1.46 4.04 -8.35
C ARG A 28 -2.51 3.06 -8.81
N VAL A 29 -2.19 1.78 -8.74
CA VAL A 29 -3.13 0.70 -9.00
C VAL A 29 -3.52 0.00 -7.71
N ASN A 30 -4.74 -0.52 -7.67
CA ASN A 30 -5.28 -1.21 -6.51
C ASN A 30 -5.10 -2.73 -6.70
N VAL A 31 -4.05 -3.28 -6.09
CA VAL A 31 -3.70 -4.69 -6.26
C VAL A 31 -4.69 -5.64 -5.58
N LEU A 32 -5.31 -5.23 -4.47
CA LEU A 32 -6.37 -6.02 -3.84
C LEU A 32 -7.60 -6.11 -4.76
N LYS A 33 -8.01 -4.99 -5.36
CA LYS A 33 -9.12 -4.99 -6.31
C LYS A 33 -8.84 -5.89 -7.51
N ALA A 34 -7.62 -5.88 -8.03
CA ALA A 34 -7.24 -6.77 -9.13
C ALA A 34 -7.37 -8.25 -8.75
N LEU A 35 -6.95 -8.63 -7.55
CA LEU A 35 -7.13 -9.99 -7.02
C LEU A 35 -8.63 -10.34 -6.92
N LEU A 36 -9.45 -9.50 -6.31
CA LEU A 36 -10.88 -9.77 -6.13
C LEU A 36 -11.64 -9.82 -7.46
N THR A 37 -11.30 -8.94 -8.38
CA THR A 37 -11.84 -8.93 -9.75
C THR A 37 -11.47 -10.23 -10.49
N GLY A 38 -10.23 -10.69 -10.35
CA GLY A 38 -9.78 -11.96 -10.92
C GLY A 38 -10.54 -13.15 -10.38
N LEU A 39 -10.78 -13.24 -9.07
CA LEU A 39 -11.58 -14.29 -8.44
C LEU A 39 -13.00 -14.39 -9.03
N ASN A 40 -13.56 -13.25 -9.45
CA ASN A 40 -14.87 -13.13 -10.06
C ASN A 40 -14.87 -13.27 -11.61
N GLY A 41 -13.80 -13.78 -12.20
CA GLY A 41 -13.73 -13.96 -13.65
C GLY A 41 -13.57 -12.67 -14.43
N GLY A 42 -12.91 -11.71 -13.84
CA GLY A 42 -12.68 -10.39 -14.43
C GLY A 42 -13.84 -9.40 -14.29
N TYR A 43 -14.90 -9.78 -13.58
CA TYR A 43 -15.98 -8.86 -13.24
C TYR A 43 -15.61 -8.01 -12.03
N ASP A 44 -15.97 -6.72 -12.07
CA ASP A 44 -15.72 -5.79 -10.97
C ASP A 44 -16.27 -6.34 -9.64
N ASP A 45 -15.49 -6.29 -8.58
CA ASP A 45 -15.82 -6.87 -7.28
C ASP A 45 -16.95 -6.13 -6.55
N VAL A 46 -17.30 -4.92 -6.99
CA VAL A 46 -18.43 -4.11 -6.48
C VAL A 46 -19.55 -4.02 -7.50
N HIS A 47 -19.23 -3.60 -8.74
CA HIS A 47 -20.17 -3.43 -9.86
C HIS A 47 -20.12 -4.64 -10.79
N LYS A 48 -20.77 -5.73 -10.41
CA LYS A 48 -20.66 -7.07 -10.99
C LYS A 48 -21.26 -7.21 -12.39
N ASP A 49 -21.93 -6.21 -12.89
CA ASP A 49 -22.39 -6.07 -14.27
C ASP A 49 -21.30 -5.56 -15.22
N TYR A 50 -20.18 -5.09 -14.68
CA TYR A 50 -19.06 -4.56 -15.44
C TYR A 50 -17.89 -5.54 -15.49
N LYS A 51 -17.60 -6.07 -16.68
CA LYS A 51 -16.42 -6.92 -16.93
C LYS A 51 -15.21 -6.06 -17.29
N VAL A 52 -14.18 -6.16 -16.49
CA VAL A 52 -12.94 -5.36 -16.60
C VAL A 52 -11.95 -6.03 -17.56
N PHE A 53 -11.78 -7.36 -17.45
CA PHE A 53 -10.90 -8.18 -18.30
C PHE A 53 -11.39 -9.62 -18.38
N ASP A 54 -10.84 -10.39 -19.32
CA ASP A 54 -11.20 -11.80 -19.50
C ASP A 54 -10.27 -12.74 -18.72
N ILE A 55 -10.85 -13.50 -17.80
CA ILE A 55 -10.19 -14.55 -17.02
C ILE A 55 -11.24 -15.55 -16.53
N ASP A 56 -10.84 -16.78 -16.30
CA ASP A 56 -11.74 -17.79 -15.73
C ASP A 56 -11.97 -17.52 -14.24
N PRO A 57 -13.22 -17.51 -13.77
CA PRO A 57 -13.51 -17.32 -12.36
C PRO A 57 -13.09 -18.52 -11.52
N ILE A 58 -12.68 -18.28 -10.28
CA ILE A 58 -12.50 -19.34 -9.29
C ILE A 58 -13.88 -19.81 -8.83
N ARG A 59 -14.10 -21.12 -8.88
CA ARG A 59 -15.40 -21.76 -8.53
C ARG A 59 -15.35 -22.62 -7.27
N ASP A 60 -14.19 -22.71 -6.64
CA ASP A 60 -13.95 -23.55 -5.47
C ASP A 60 -14.89 -23.18 -4.31
N GLU A 61 -15.36 -24.19 -3.55
CA GLU A 61 -16.14 -23.99 -2.32
C GLU A 61 -15.26 -23.49 -1.18
N VAL A 62 -14.00 -23.89 -1.17
CA VAL A 62 -12.94 -23.38 -0.31
C VAL A 62 -11.83 -22.91 -1.23
N LEU A 63 -11.36 -21.69 -1.05
CA LEU A 63 -10.32 -21.15 -1.92
C LEU A 63 -9.00 -21.89 -1.73
N GLU A 64 -8.47 -22.42 -2.84
CA GLU A 64 -7.19 -23.09 -2.88
C GLU A 64 -6.09 -22.09 -3.27
N PHE A 65 -5.04 -22.02 -2.44
CA PHE A 65 -4.00 -20.98 -2.60
C PHE A 65 -3.33 -20.97 -3.96
N GLU A 66 -2.94 -22.15 -4.49
CA GLU A 66 -2.24 -22.22 -5.79
C GLU A 66 -3.16 -21.80 -6.95
N SER A 67 -4.43 -22.17 -6.89
CA SER A 67 -5.43 -21.74 -7.88
C SER A 67 -5.64 -20.22 -7.83
N VAL A 68 -5.78 -19.65 -6.63
CA VAL A 68 -5.93 -18.21 -6.43
C VAL A 68 -4.68 -17.47 -6.88
N LYS A 69 -3.49 -17.96 -6.51
CA LYS A 69 -2.21 -17.36 -6.90
C LYS A 69 -2.07 -17.32 -8.42
N ALA A 70 -2.31 -18.43 -9.11
CA ALA A 70 -2.22 -18.51 -10.58
C ALA A 70 -3.26 -17.61 -11.28
N ASN A 71 -4.46 -17.47 -10.72
CA ASN A 71 -5.47 -16.51 -11.20
C ASN A 71 -5.01 -15.08 -10.98
N PHE A 72 -4.46 -14.77 -9.81
CA PHE A 72 -3.97 -13.44 -9.48
C PHE A 72 -2.76 -13.04 -10.34
N GLU A 73 -1.87 -13.96 -10.65
CA GLU A 73 -0.75 -13.71 -11.58
C GLU A 73 -1.25 -13.23 -12.94
N LYS A 74 -2.29 -13.85 -13.50
CA LYS A 74 -2.93 -13.40 -14.76
C LYS A 74 -3.58 -12.02 -14.59
N SER A 75 -4.17 -11.75 -13.42
CA SER A 75 -4.72 -10.41 -13.12
C SER A 75 -3.63 -9.35 -13.04
N LEU A 76 -2.45 -9.71 -12.50
CA LEU A 76 -1.28 -8.83 -12.49
C LEU A 76 -0.72 -8.60 -13.89
N ASP A 77 -0.71 -9.61 -14.78
CA ASP A 77 -0.32 -9.44 -16.18
C ASP A 77 -1.19 -8.37 -16.85
N TRP A 78 -2.52 -8.54 -16.79
CA TRP A 78 -3.45 -7.55 -17.33
C TRP A 78 -3.28 -6.16 -16.70
N LEU A 79 -3.12 -6.11 -15.38
CA LEU A 79 -3.00 -4.85 -14.63
C LEU A 79 -1.74 -4.08 -15.05
N THR A 80 -0.61 -4.76 -15.17
CA THR A 80 0.67 -4.14 -15.54
C THR A 80 0.67 -3.71 -17.01
N ASP A 81 0.13 -4.51 -17.93
CA ASP A 81 -0.05 -4.15 -19.34
C ASP A 81 -0.85 -2.84 -19.45
N THR A 82 -2.03 -2.81 -18.83
CA THR A 82 -2.93 -1.65 -18.86
C THR A 82 -2.29 -0.41 -18.23
N TYR A 83 -1.58 -0.59 -17.12
CA TYR A 83 -0.95 0.51 -16.41
C TYR A 83 0.23 1.11 -17.21
N VAL A 84 1.05 0.26 -17.79
CA VAL A 84 2.17 0.70 -18.65
C VAL A 84 1.66 1.43 -19.88
N ASP A 85 0.66 0.88 -20.57
CA ASP A 85 0.06 1.53 -21.75
C ASP A 85 -0.53 2.90 -21.39
N ALA A 86 -1.27 2.98 -20.29
CA ALA A 86 -1.82 4.24 -19.80
C ALA A 86 -0.73 5.29 -19.50
N LEU A 87 0.34 4.90 -18.78
CA LEU A 87 1.42 5.82 -18.47
C LEU A 87 2.23 6.23 -19.70
N ASN A 88 2.50 5.31 -20.62
CA ASN A 88 3.16 5.64 -21.89
C ASN A 88 2.38 6.69 -22.67
N ILE A 89 1.05 6.56 -22.75
CA ILE A 89 0.17 7.54 -23.42
C ILE A 89 0.17 8.88 -22.67
N ILE A 90 0.01 8.85 -21.34
CA ILE A 90 -0.03 10.06 -20.51
C ILE A 90 1.27 10.84 -20.66
N HIS A 91 2.43 10.19 -20.56
CA HIS A 91 3.71 10.88 -20.65
C HIS A 91 4.01 11.37 -22.08
N TYR A 92 3.62 10.60 -23.10
CA TYR A 92 3.69 11.09 -24.48
C TYR A 92 2.82 12.35 -24.68
N MET A 93 1.60 12.33 -24.16
CA MET A 93 0.66 13.47 -24.28
C MET A 93 1.14 14.68 -23.47
N THR A 94 1.69 14.45 -22.27
CA THR A 94 2.28 15.49 -21.45
C THR A 94 3.43 16.16 -22.20
N ASP A 95 4.38 15.40 -22.73
CA ASP A 95 5.50 15.94 -23.49
C ASP A 95 5.07 16.70 -24.76
N LYS A 96 3.98 16.25 -25.39
CA LYS A 96 3.50 16.86 -26.64
C LYS A 96 2.73 18.16 -26.41
N TYR A 97 1.97 18.27 -25.33
CA TYR A 97 1.00 19.35 -25.14
C TYR A 97 1.25 20.22 -23.90
N ASN A 98 2.15 19.82 -23.01
CA ASN A 98 2.45 20.58 -21.81
C ASN A 98 3.56 21.60 -22.06
N TYR A 99 3.47 22.73 -21.34
CA TYR A 99 4.47 23.79 -21.36
C TYR A 99 5.79 23.46 -20.64
N GLU A 100 5.98 22.25 -20.15
CA GLU A 100 7.26 21.82 -19.53
C GLU A 100 8.45 22.08 -20.45
N ALA A 101 8.28 21.85 -21.78
CA ALA A 101 9.31 22.13 -22.77
C ALA A 101 9.66 23.61 -22.91
N VAL A 102 8.82 24.52 -22.39
CA VAL A 102 9.01 25.97 -22.44
C VAL A 102 9.61 26.51 -21.14
N GLN A 103 9.58 25.74 -20.05
CA GLN A 103 10.22 26.11 -18.81
C GLN A 103 11.73 25.85 -18.92
N MET A 104 12.53 26.91 -18.74
CA MET A 104 13.99 26.86 -18.84
C MET A 104 14.63 25.79 -17.92
N ALA A 105 13.99 25.49 -16.78
CA ALA A 105 14.44 24.46 -15.84
C ALA A 105 14.30 23.03 -16.37
N PHE A 106 13.49 22.82 -17.41
CA PHE A 106 13.23 21.51 -18.00
C PHE A 106 13.80 21.36 -19.41
N LEU A 107 14.71 22.25 -19.81
CA LEU A 107 15.40 22.14 -21.08
C LEU A 107 16.23 20.85 -21.18
N PRO A 108 16.61 20.42 -22.38
CA PRO A 108 16.95 19.03 -22.77
C PRO A 108 18.13 18.36 -22.06
N THR A 109 18.67 18.94 -21.02
CA THR A 109 19.72 18.33 -20.17
C THR A 109 19.16 17.30 -19.17
N HIS A 110 17.83 17.22 -19.01
CA HIS A 110 17.21 16.27 -18.08
C HIS A 110 16.72 15.05 -18.85
N GLN A 111 17.25 13.89 -18.49
CA GLN A 111 16.77 12.61 -19.01
C GLN A 111 15.64 12.09 -18.14
N ARG A 112 14.57 11.64 -18.76
CA ARG A 112 13.48 10.96 -18.06
C ARG A 112 13.87 9.49 -17.91
N ALA A 113 14.75 9.22 -16.95
CA ALA A 113 15.35 7.91 -16.78
C ALA A 113 14.42 6.91 -16.10
N ASN A 114 13.53 7.37 -15.22
CA ASN A 114 12.68 6.50 -14.43
C ASN A 114 11.20 6.85 -14.59
N MET A 115 10.36 5.81 -14.54
CA MET A 115 8.92 5.94 -14.50
C MET A 115 8.40 5.21 -13.26
N GLY A 116 7.79 5.97 -12.34
CA GLY A 116 7.33 5.46 -11.04
C GLY A 116 5.94 4.84 -11.12
N PHE A 117 5.82 3.60 -10.67
CA PHE A 117 4.58 2.84 -10.60
C PHE A 117 4.22 2.57 -9.15
N GLY A 118 3.12 3.15 -8.68
CA GLY A 118 2.65 2.95 -7.30
C GLY A 118 1.61 1.84 -7.20
N ILE A 119 1.60 1.17 -6.05
CA ILE A 119 0.50 0.26 -5.69
C ILE A 119 -0.19 0.72 -4.40
N CYS A 120 -1.46 0.36 -4.24
CA CYS A 120 -2.21 0.49 -2.99
C CYS A 120 -2.87 -0.84 -2.62
N GLY A 121 -3.23 -0.99 -1.35
CA GLY A 121 -3.80 -2.21 -0.82
C GLY A 121 -2.77 -3.32 -0.56
N PHE A 122 -1.47 -2.99 -0.48
CA PHE A 122 -0.38 -3.95 -0.30
C PHE A 122 -0.60 -4.85 0.92
N ALA A 123 -0.69 -4.29 2.13
CA ALA A 123 -0.90 -5.04 3.36
C ALA A 123 -2.17 -5.90 3.32
N ASN A 124 -3.27 -5.33 2.81
CA ASN A 124 -4.54 -6.04 2.70
C ASN A 124 -4.50 -7.20 1.70
N THR A 125 -3.69 -7.08 0.64
CA THR A 125 -3.46 -8.17 -0.34
C THR A 125 -2.63 -9.27 0.27
N VAL A 126 -1.55 -8.93 0.98
CA VAL A 126 -0.70 -9.91 1.69
C VAL A 126 -1.52 -10.68 2.72
N ASP A 127 -2.31 -10.00 3.55
CA ASP A 127 -3.18 -10.64 4.54
C ASP A 127 -4.24 -11.53 3.88
N THR A 128 -4.80 -11.10 2.75
CA THR A 128 -5.76 -11.91 1.98
C THR A 128 -5.13 -13.20 1.48
N LEU A 129 -3.94 -13.12 0.90
CA LEU A 129 -3.18 -14.29 0.44
C LEU A 129 -2.78 -15.19 1.60
N ALA A 130 -2.37 -14.60 2.73
CA ALA A 130 -2.04 -15.36 3.94
C ALA A 130 -3.26 -16.10 4.51
N ALA A 131 -4.42 -15.45 4.56
CA ALA A 131 -5.66 -16.08 4.99
C ALA A 131 -6.04 -17.27 4.08
N ILE A 132 -5.93 -17.11 2.75
CA ILE A 132 -6.23 -18.17 1.79
C ILE A 132 -5.23 -19.34 1.92
N LYS A 133 -3.95 -19.04 2.20
CA LYS A 133 -2.89 -20.05 2.30
C LYS A 133 -2.91 -20.84 3.61
N TYR A 134 -3.21 -20.18 4.73
CA TYR A 134 -3.01 -20.73 6.08
C TYR A 134 -4.29 -20.92 6.89
N ALA A 135 -5.41 -20.37 6.45
CA ALA A 135 -6.72 -20.55 7.05
C ALA A 135 -7.70 -21.21 6.08
N THR A 136 -8.94 -21.40 6.49
CA THR A 136 -10.01 -21.88 5.61
C THR A 136 -10.85 -20.68 5.19
N VAL A 137 -10.86 -20.40 3.89
CA VAL A 137 -11.62 -19.28 3.31
C VAL A 137 -12.70 -19.81 2.38
N LYS A 138 -13.96 -19.56 2.73
CA LYS A 138 -15.13 -19.92 1.91
C LYS A 138 -15.72 -18.65 1.30
N PRO A 139 -15.74 -18.54 -0.04
CA PRO A 139 -16.41 -17.42 -0.69
C PRO A 139 -17.93 -17.55 -0.58
N ILE A 140 -18.59 -16.45 -0.25
CA ILE A 140 -20.05 -16.35 -0.24
C ILE A 140 -20.47 -15.72 -1.56
N ARG A 141 -21.34 -16.43 -2.31
CA ARG A 141 -21.72 -16.07 -3.67
C ARG A 141 -23.17 -15.66 -3.74
N ASP A 142 -23.48 -14.77 -4.67
CA ASP A 142 -24.83 -14.41 -5.02
C ASP A 142 -25.46 -15.47 -5.97
N GLU A 143 -26.71 -15.24 -6.38
CA GLU A 143 -27.47 -16.12 -7.28
C GLU A 143 -26.82 -16.30 -8.68
N ASN A 144 -26.00 -15.33 -9.10
CA ASN A 144 -25.25 -15.37 -10.36
C ASN A 144 -23.86 -16.02 -10.20
N GLY A 145 -23.49 -16.41 -8.98
CA GLY A 145 -22.23 -17.04 -8.64
C GLY A 145 -21.07 -16.06 -8.41
N TYR A 146 -21.32 -14.75 -8.36
CA TYR A 146 -20.30 -13.76 -8.00
C TYR A 146 -20.04 -13.75 -6.49
N ILE A 147 -18.77 -13.68 -6.12
CA ILE A 147 -18.36 -13.56 -4.72
C ILE A 147 -18.67 -12.14 -4.24
N TYR A 148 -19.35 -12.01 -3.10
CA TYR A 148 -19.64 -10.72 -2.48
C TYR A 148 -19.18 -10.62 -1.02
N ASP A 149 -18.89 -11.75 -0.35
CA ASP A 149 -18.31 -11.80 1.00
C ASP A 149 -17.55 -13.11 1.20
N TYR A 150 -16.93 -13.28 2.35
CA TYR A 150 -16.13 -14.44 2.70
C TYR A 150 -16.35 -14.84 4.16
N GLU A 151 -16.31 -16.15 4.40
CA GLU A 151 -16.20 -16.74 5.74
C GLU A 151 -14.77 -17.25 5.91
N THR A 152 -14.04 -16.65 6.86
CA THR A 152 -12.65 -17.03 7.15
C THR A 152 -12.58 -17.64 8.55
N THR A 153 -12.08 -18.88 8.64
CA THR A 153 -11.92 -19.66 9.88
C THR A 153 -10.50 -20.17 10.02
N GLY A 154 -9.94 -20.05 11.21
CA GLY A 154 -8.55 -20.40 11.51
C GLY A 154 -7.68 -19.17 11.71
N ASP A 155 -6.45 -19.41 12.10
CA ASP A 155 -5.45 -18.38 12.32
C ASP A 155 -4.46 -18.31 11.16
N TYR A 156 -3.99 -17.10 10.84
CA TYR A 156 -3.04 -16.84 9.78
C TYR A 156 -2.15 -15.64 10.15
N PRO A 157 -0.90 -15.60 9.65
CA PRO A 157 -0.01 -14.46 9.90
C PRO A 157 -0.47 -13.23 9.13
N ARG A 158 -0.26 -12.03 9.69
CA ARG A 158 -0.54 -10.77 9.04
C ARG A 158 0.72 -9.99 8.75
N TRP A 159 0.67 -9.18 7.73
CA TRP A 159 1.76 -8.28 7.40
C TRP A 159 2.07 -7.33 8.55
N GLY A 160 3.31 -7.34 9.01
CA GLY A 160 3.78 -6.55 10.15
C GLY A 160 3.86 -7.32 11.47
N GLU A 161 3.64 -8.63 11.50
CA GLU A 161 3.78 -9.47 12.70
C GLU A 161 5.19 -10.12 12.80
N ASP A 162 6.12 -9.80 11.90
CA ASP A 162 7.44 -10.41 11.77
C ASP A 162 7.39 -11.94 11.60
N ASP A 163 6.33 -12.39 10.93
CA ASP A 163 6.17 -13.81 10.63
C ASP A 163 6.73 -14.10 9.23
N PRO A 164 7.70 -15.01 9.09
CA PRO A 164 8.31 -15.33 7.79
C PRO A 164 7.29 -15.70 6.71
N ARG A 165 6.16 -16.30 7.09
CA ARG A 165 5.11 -16.72 6.15
C ARG A 165 4.40 -15.53 5.49
N SER A 166 4.14 -14.45 6.22
CA SER A 166 3.59 -13.22 5.65
C SER A 166 4.66 -12.39 4.94
N ASN A 167 5.90 -12.39 5.45
CA ASN A 167 7.01 -11.69 4.83
C ASN A 167 7.33 -12.27 3.43
N GLU A 168 7.35 -13.61 3.28
CA GLU A 168 7.52 -14.28 1.98
C GLU A 168 6.43 -13.92 0.97
N LEU A 169 5.17 -13.79 1.41
CA LEU A 169 4.07 -13.37 0.54
C LEU A 169 4.18 -11.90 0.13
N ALA A 170 4.66 -11.06 1.02
CA ALA A 170 4.91 -9.64 0.75
C ALA A 170 6.03 -9.46 -0.27
N GLU A 171 7.13 -10.19 -0.10
CA GLU A 171 8.26 -10.20 -1.03
C GLU A 171 7.83 -10.73 -2.40
N TRP A 172 7.14 -11.89 -2.45
CA TRP A 172 6.60 -12.42 -3.69
C TRP A 172 5.70 -11.41 -4.42
N LEU A 173 4.84 -10.70 -3.71
CA LEU A 173 3.92 -9.74 -4.33
C LEU A 173 4.67 -8.59 -5.00
N ILE A 174 5.65 -8.00 -4.31
CA ILE A 174 6.42 -6.88 -4.86
C ILE A 174 7.32 -7.32 -6.02
N GLU A 175 7.95 -8.48 -5.91
CA GLU A 175 8.76 -9.08 -6.97
C GLU A 175 7.91 -9.38 -8.21
N ALA A 176 6.78 -10.10 -8.03
CA ALA A 176 5.89 -10.48 -9.12
C ALA A 176 5.34 -9.26 -9.88
N TYR A 177 4.99 -8.20 -9.16
CA TYR A 177 4.51 -6.96 -9.75
C TYR A 177 5.62 -6.21 -10.50
N THR A 178 6.77 -6.03 -9.86
CA THR A 178 7.89 -5.24 -10.40
C THR A 178 8.55 -5.91 -11.60
N THR A 179 8.71 -7.24 -11.57
CA THR A 179 9.28 -8.00 -12.69
C THR A 179 8.42 -7.86 -13.95
N ARG A 180 7.09 -7.89 -13.79
CA ARG A 180 6.16 -7.65 -14.91
C ARG A 180 6.33 -6.25 -15.49
N LEU A 181 6.35 -5.22 -14.66
CA LEU A 181 6.57 -3.85 -15.13
C LEU A 181 7.89 -3.69 -15.90
N ARG A 182 8.98 -4.27 -15.38
CA ARG A 182 10.31 -4.21 -16.00
C ARG A 182 10.42 -4.98 -17.31
N SER A 183 9.48 -5.88 -17.60
CA SER A 183 9.43 -6.59 -18.88
C SER A 183 8.89 -5.73 -20.04
N HIS A 184 8.26 -4.58 -19.72
CA HIS A 184 7.66 -3.70 -20.71
C HIS A 184 8.64 -2.62 -21.20
N ARG A 185 8.39 -2.17 -22.42
CA ARG A 185 9.07 -0.99 -22.96
C ARG A 185 8.33 0.27 -22.53
N LEU A 186 9.02 1.14 -21.80
CA LEU A 186 8.47 2.40 -21.34
C LEU A 186 8.80 3.56 -22.29
N TYR A 187 8.01 4.62 -22.21
CA TYR A 187 8.20 5.84 -22.97
C TYR A 187 9.60 6.41 -22.76
N LYS A 188 10.25 6.77 -23.85
CA LYS A 188 11.67 7.22 -23.91
C LYS A 188 12.68 6.23 -23.30
N ASN A 189 12.35 4.94 -23.27
CA ASN A 189 13.16 3.88 -22.68
C ASN A 189 13.47 4.14 -21.18
N ALA A 190 12.53 4.74 -20.45
CA ALA A 190 12.64 4.86 -19.00
C ALA A 190 12.64 3.48 -18.33
N GLU A 191 13.23 3.39 -17.15
CA GLU A 191 13.17 2.19 -16.30
C GLU A 191 11.97 2.25 -15.38
N ALA A 192 11.32 1.10 -15.18
CA ALA A 192 10.22 1.00 -14.21
C ALA A 192 10.77 0.96 -12.79
N THR A 193 10.29 1.88 -11.97
CA THR A 193 10.50 1.89 -10.52
C THR A 193 9.18 1.76 -9.79
N VAL A 194 9.18 1.16 -8.61
CA VAL A 194 7.96 0.92 -7.85
C VAL A 194 8.04 1.60 -6.50
N SER A 195 6.92 2.22 -6.10
CA SER A 195 6.73 2.79 -4.78
C SER A 195 5.60 2.12 -4.01
N LEU A 196 5.84 1.86 -2.72
CA LEU A 196 4.82 1.47 -1.76
C LEU A 196 4.40 2.72 -0.97
N LEU A 197 3.83 3.68 -1.70
CA LEU A 197 3.38 4.94 -1.14
C LEU A 197 1.90 5.15 -1.38
N THR A 198 1.15 5.27 -0.29
CA THR A 198 -0.16 5.93 -0.29
C THR A 198 -0.21 6.94 0.85
N ILE A 199 -0.81 8.09 0.61
CA ILE A 199 -0.98 9.13 1.63
C ILE A 199 -2.40 9.00 2.19
N THR A 200 -3.29 9.89 1.81
CA THR A 200 -4.73 9.84 2.09
C THR A 200 -5.51 9.20 0.93
N SER A 201 -4.85 8.90 -0.17
CA SER A 201 -5.45 8.28 -1.36
C SER A 201 -5.93 6.83 -1.10
N ASN A 202 -5.38 6.14 -0.10
CA ASN A 202 -5.90 4.85 0.35
C ASN A 202 -7.39 4.90 0.72
N VAL A 203 -7.89 6.03 1.21
CA VAL A 203 -9.33 6.24 1.44
C VAL A 203 -10.14 6.09 0.16
N ALA A 204 -9.69 6.70 -0.93
CA ALA A 204 -10.37 6.61 -2.23
C ALA A 204 -10.35 5.18 -2.78
N TYR A 205 -9.23 4.49 -2.69
CA TYR A 205 -9.10 3.11 -3.15
C TYR A 205 -9.92 2.12 -2.32
N SER A 206 -9.97 2.31 -1.00
CA SER A 206 -10.83 1.50 -0.11
C SER A 206 -12.31 1.66 -0.46
N LYS A 207 -12.74 2.87 -0.83
CA LYS A 207 -14.13 3.17 -1.24
C LYS A 207 -14.52 2.57 -2.60
N GLN A 208 -13.60 1.94 -3.30
CA GLN A 208 -13.81 1.32 -4.61
C GLN A 208 -13.63 -0.21 -4.58
N THR A 209 -13.36 -0.78 -3.41
CA THR A 209 -13.02 -2.20 -3.26
C THR A 209 -14.06 -2.92 -2.43
N GLY A 210 -14.51 -4.08 -2.87
CA GLY A 210 -15.43 -4.95 -2.17
C GLY A 210 -14.81 -5.68 -0.98
N ASN A 211 -15.55 -6.60 -0.40
CA ASN A 211 -15.08 -7.43 0.70
C ASN A 211 -13.95 -8.36 0.25
N SER A 212 -12.97 -8.57 1.11
CA SER A 212 -11.98 -9.63 1.02
C SER A 212 -12.07 -10.57 2.22
N PRO A 213 -11.36 -11.69 2.25
CA PRO A 213 -11.29 -12.59 3.41
C PRO A 213 -10.92 -11.91 4.74
N VAL A 214 -10.23 -10.77 4.68
CA VAL A 214 -9.64 -10.11 5.85
C VAL A 214 -10.11 -8.67 6.05
N HIS A 215 -10.74 -8.08 5.02
CA HIS A 215 -11.06 -6.66 4.98
C HIS A 215 -12.53 -6.46 4.57
N LYS A 216 -13.24 -5.62 5.30
CA LYS A 216 -14.61 -5.22 4.96
C LYS A 216 -14.57 -4.01 4.04
N GLY A 217 -14.92 -4.24 2.79
CA GLY A 217 -14.99 -3.24 1.73
C GLY A 217 -16.39 -2.64 1.59
N VAL A 218 -16.64 -2.12 0.42
CA VAL A 218 -17.97 -1.60 0.05
C VAL A 218 -18.85 -2.70 -0.54
N TYR A 219 -20.15 -2.50 -0.43
CA TYR A 219 -21.15 -3.31 -1.12
C TYR A 219 -22.28 -2.41 -1.63
N LEU A 220 -23.06 -2.91 -2.56
CA LEU A 220 -24.21 -2.19 -3.08
C LEU A 220 -25.46 -2.44 -2.22
N ASN A 221 -26.22 -1.40 -1.96
CA ASN A 221 -27.57 -1.48 -1.42
C ASN A 221 -28.55 -2.02 -2.49
N GLU A 222 -29.75 -2.35 -2.10
CA GLU A 222 -30.81 -2.81 -3.02
C GLU A 222 -31.12 -1.80 -4.14
N ASP A 223 -30.95 -0.51 -3.89
CA ASP A 223 -31.13 0.57 -4.87
C ASP A 223 -29.91 0.80 -5.79
N GLY A 224 -28.85 -0.02 -5.66
CA GLY A 224 -27.60 0.10 -6.40
C GLY A 224 -26.64 1.17 -5.89
N SER A 225 -26.97 1.89 -4.82
CA SER A 225 -26.04 2.84 -4.20
C SER A 225 -24.93 2.14 -3.41
N VAL A 226 -23.75 2.75 -3.37
CA VAL A 226 -22.60 2.22 -2.63
C VAL A 226 -22.80 2.38 -1.12
N ASN A 227 -22.70 1.29 -0.37
CA ASN A 227 -22.78 1.27 1.07
C ASN A 227 -21.38 1.29 1.71
N LEU A 228 -21.12 2.30 2.50
CA LEU A 228 -19.84 2.51 3.20
C LEU A 228 -19.93 2.25 4.72
N SER A 229 -21.07 1.75 5.22
CA SER A 229 -21.35 1.74 6.67
C SER A 229 -20.39 0.87 7.49
N LYS A 230 -19.78 -0.14 6.86
CA LYS A 230 -18.85 -1.07 7.51
C LYS A 230 -17.45 -1.03 6.89
N LEU A 231 -17.18 -0.02 6.07
CA LEU A 231 -15.91 0.08 5.37
C LEU A 231 -14.73 0.15 6.34
N GLU A 232 -13.78 -0.73 6.14
CA GLU A 232 -12.46 -0.66 6.71
C GLU A 232 -11.50 -0.02 5.69
N PHE A 233 -10.66 0.91 6.13
CA PHE A 233 -9.70 1.54 5.22
C PHE A 233 -8.43 0.71 5.08
N PHE A 234 -7.81 0.75 3.91
CA PHE A 234 -6.53 0.12 3.67
C PHE A 234 -5.45 0.74 4.55
N SER A 235 -4.49 -0.07 4.96
CA SER A 235 -3.25 0.45 5.51
C SER A 235 -2.51 1.24 4.44
N PRO A 236 -1.99 2.44 4.74
CA PRO A 236 -1.31 3.27 3.75
C PRO A 236 0.04 2.69 3.37
N GLY A 237 0.33 2.64 2.08
CA GLY A 237 1.62 2.19 1.55
C GLY A 237 1.96 0.76 1.94
N ALA A 238 3.17 0.56 2.46
CA ALA A 238 3.61 -0.70 3.05
C ALA A 238 3.42 -0.76 4.57
N ASN A 239 2.69 0.20 5.15
CA ASN A 239 2.41 0.16 6.58
C ASN A 239 1.87 -1.22 6.97
N PRO A 240 2.16 -1.66 8.19
CA PRO A 240 1.58 -2.88 8.72
C PRO A 240 0.07 -2.93 8.54
N SER A 241 -0.47 -4.13 8.43
CA SER A 241 -1.91 -4.34 8.46
C SER A 241 -2.51 -3.68 9.70
N ASN A 242 -3.62 -2.99 9.54
CA ASN A 242 -4.36 -2.39 10.67
C ASN A 242 -4.91 -3.45 11.65
N LYS A 243 -4.79 -4.73 11.34
CA LYS A 243 -5.15 -5.88 12.18
C LYS A 243 -3.94 -6.68 12.67
N ALA A 244 -2.71 -6.24 12.37
CA ALA A 244 -1.50 -6.88 12.84
C ALA A 244 -1.41 -6.81 14.37
N ARG A 245 -1.03 -7.94 14.98
CA ARG A 245 -0.96 -8.11 16.44
C ARG A 245 0.44 -7.87 17.00
N GLY A 246 1.43 -7.65 16.12
CA GLY A 246 2.81 -7.42 16.52
C GLY A 246 3.04 -6.06 17.20
N GLY A 247 4.09 -6.00 18.03
CA GLY A 247 4.59 -4.73 18.55
C GLY A 247 5.32 -3.90 17.49
N TRP A 248 5.86 -2.75 17.89
CA TRP A 248 6.53 -1.86 16.94
C TRP A 248 7.77 -2.49 16.29
N LEU A 249 8.54 -3.27 17.04
CA LEU A 249 9.73 -3.94 16.51
C LEU A 249 9.37 -4.98 15.46
N GLN A 250 8.34 -5.81 15.67
CA GLN A 250 7.87 -6.77 14.68
C GLN A 250 7.43 -6.06 13.39
N ASN A 251 6.75 -4.93 13.52
CA ASN A 251 6.36 -4.14 12.36
C ASN A 251 7.57 -3.64 11.56
N LEU A 252 8.58 -3.10 12.25
CA LEU A 252 9.80 -2.60 11.61
C LEU A 252 10.61 -3.73 10.96
N ASN A 253 10.70 -4.90 11.61
CA ASN A 253 11.36 -6.07 11.06
C ASN A 253 10.69 -6.55 9.77
N SER A 254 9.36 -6.67 9.75
CA SER A 254 8.63 -7.02 8.52
C SER A 254 8.92 -6.04 7.39
N LEU A 255 8.98 -4.74 7.67
CA LEU A 255 9.30 -3.74 6.65
C LEU A 255 10.76 -3.82 6.19
N ALA A 256 11.69 -4.06 7.11
CA ALA A 256 13.11 -4.21 6.79
C ALA A 256 13.40 -5.51 6.00
N SER A 257 12.52 -6.52 6.04
CA SER A 257 12.67 -7.76 5.29
C SER A 257 12.39 -7.62 3.79
N LEU A 258 11.76 -6.52 3.35
CA LEU A 258 11.48 -6.31 1.92
C LEU A 258 12.75 -6.01 1.14
N ASP A 259 12.88 -6.65 -0.03
CA ASP A 259 13.93 -6.26 -1.00
C ASP A 259 13.51 -4.98 -1.74
N PHE A 260 14.08 -3.85 -1.32
CA PHE A 260 13.86 -2.55 -1.96
C PHE A 260 14.47 -2.45 -3.36
N GLY A 261 15.21 -3.45 -3.85
CA GLY A 261 15.55 -3.60 -5.26
C GLY A 261 14.31 -3.74 -6.16
N TYR A 262 13.23 -4.31 -5.63
CA TYR A 262 11.93 -4.35 -6.30
C TYR A 262 11.05 -3.13 -6.02
N ALA A 263 11.34 -2.34 -4.99
CA ALA A 263 10.62 -1.12 -4.66
C ALA A 263 11.58 0.08 -4.60
N ALA A 264 12.28 0.34 -5.70
CA ALA A 264 13.36 1.31 -5.79
C ALA A 264 12.94 2.76 -5.47
N ASP A 265 11.67 3.11 -5.63
CA ASP A 265 11.10 4.39 -5.18
C ASP A 265 10.78 4.39 -3.68
N GLY A 266 10.90 3.24 -3.02
CA GLY A 266 10.78 3.08 -1.59
C GLY A 266 9.37 3.11 -1.05
N ILE A 267 9.31 3.36 0.25
CA ILE A 267 8.06 3.38 1.02
C ILE A 267 7.88 4.73 1.70
N SER A 268 6.63 5.01 2.09
CA SER A 268 6.34 6.04 3.08
C SER A 268 5.72 5.39 4.31
N LEU A 269 6.56 4.78 5.13
CA LEU A 269 6.11 4.26 6.42
C LEU A 269 5.74 5.43 7.32
N THR A 270 4.49 5.47 7.77
CA THR A 270 4.04 6.38 8.83
C THR A 270 3.53 5.57 10.01
N THR A 271 4.26 5.62 11.10
CA THR A 271 3.98 4.83 12.29
C THR A 271 3.68 5.72 13.50
N GLN A 272 2.93 5.18 14.44
CA GLN A 272 2.54 5.86 15.67
C GLN A 272 2.99 5.01 16.86
N VAL A 273 3.70 5.61 17.81
CA VAL A 273 4.18 4.92 19.01
C VAL A 273 3.89 5.77 20.24
N SER A 274 3.45 5.09 21.30
CA SER A 274 3.26 5.74 22.61
C SER A 274 4.62 6.09 23.23
N PRO A 275 4.82 7.29 23.80
CA PRO A 275 6.03 7.60 24.55
C PRO A 275 6.32 6.56 25.66
N ARG A 276 5.28 6.00 26.27
CA ARG A 276 5.40 5.00 27.33
C ARG A 276 5.99 3.67 26.84
N ALA A 277 5.78 3.32 25.57
CA ALA A 277 6.39 2.15 24.97
C ALA A 277 7.90 2.30 24.83
N LEU A 278 8.39 3.53 24.66
CA LEU A 278 9.81 3.84 24.49
C LEU A 278 10.57 3.88 25.82
N GLY A 279 9.92 4.08 26.96
CA GLY A 279 10.58 4.15 28.27
C GLY A 279 9.84 5.00 29.29
N LYS A 280 10.32 4.98 30.53
CA LYS A 280 9.71 5.70 31.65
C LYS A 280 10.20 7.13 31.76
N THR A 281 11.44 7.41 31.36
CA THR A 281 12.05 8.73 31.39
C THR A 281 12.29 9.24 29.98
N ARG A 282 12.45 10.54 29.83
CA ARG A 282 12.75 11.14 28.53
C ARG A 282 14.09 10.65 27.96
N GLU A 283 15.06 10.40 28.81
CA GLU A 283 16.38 9.88 28.45
C GLU A 283 16.24 8.45 27.88
N GLU A 284 15.60 7.55 28.61
CA GLU A 284 15.29 6.19 28.13
C GLU A 284 14.51 6.21 26.82
N GLN A 285 13.53 7.10 26.67
CA GLN A 285 12.73 7.21 25.46
C GLN A 285 13.57 7.61 24.24
N VAL A 286 14.50 8.55 24.41
CA VAL A 286 15.41 8.98 23.34
C VAL A 286 16.40 7.87 22.99
N ASP A 287 17.03 7.25 23.98
CA ASP A 287 18.04 6.21 23.77
C ASP A 287 17.42 4.98 23.08
N ASN A 288 16.25 4.54 23.53
CA ASN A 288 15.54 3.42 22.93
C ASN A 288 15.08 3.77 21.51
N LEU A 289 14.57 4.98 21.28
CA LEU A 289 14.18 5.43 19.94
C LEU A 289 15.36 5.40 18.97
N VAL A 290 16.50 5.95 19.37
CA VAL A 290 17.73 5.94 18.56
C VAL A 290 18.14 4.51 18.24
N THR A 291 18.22 3.64 19.26
CA THR A 291 18.63 2.22 19.11
C THR A 291 17.69 1.47 18.13
N ILE A 292 16.38 1.70 18.24
CA ILE A 292 15.39 1.06 17.37
C ILE A 292 15.54 1.54 15.92
N LEU A 293 15.73 2.84 15.72
CA LEU A 293 15.88 3.40 14.37
C LEU A 293 17.20 2.96 13.74
N ASP A 294 18.28 2.95 14.48
CA ASP A 294 19.58 2.45 14.01
C ASP A 294 19.46 0.98 13.59
N GLY A 295 18.88 0.12 14.44
CA GLY A 295 18.64 -1.28 14.11
C GLY A 295 17.72 -1.47 12.90
N TYR A 296 16.67 -0.67 12.75
CA TYR A 296 15.79 -0.70 11.59
C TYR A 296 16.55 -0.40 10.29
N PHE A 297 17.37 0.65 10.27
CA PHE A 297 18.11 1.04 9.07
C PHE A 297 19.29 0.08 8.80
N GLU A 298 19.95 -0.44 9.82
CA GLU A 298 21.00 -1.46 9.67
C GLU A 298 20.46 -2.77 9.07
N ASN A 299 19.21 -3.12 9.38
CA ASN A 299 18.51 -4.29 8.83
C ASN A 299 17.87 -4.07 7.45
N GLY A 300 18.12 -2.93 6.79
CA GLY A 300 17.62 -2.67 5.44
C GLY A 300 16.40 -1.77 5.37
N GLY A 301 15.90 -1.25 6.49
CA GLY A 301 14.81 -0.29 6.51
C GLY A 301 15.16 0.97 5.73
N GLN A 302 14.20 1.52 4.97
CA GLN A 302 14.49 2.62 4.05
C GLN A 302 13.97 3.98 4.55
N HIS A 303 12.79 4.04 5.14
CA HIS A 303 12.12 5.30 5.46
C HIS A 303 11.18 5.15 6.65
N VAL A 304 11.09 6.17 7.48
CA VAL A 304 10.11 6.25 8.56
C VAL A 304 9.66 7.68 8.83
N ASN A 305 8.35 7.88 8.88
CA ASN A 305 7.69 9.03 9.47
C ASN A 305 7.10 8.62 10.82
N LEU A 306 7.50 9.28 11.89
CA LEU A 306 7.13 8.89 13.23
C LEU A 306 6.22 9.93 13.88
N ASN A 307 5.11 9.47 14.48
CA ASN A 307 4.28 10.20 15.42
C ASN A 307 4.50 9.59 16.81
N VAL A 308 5.17 10.32 17.71
CA VAL A 308 5.32 9.91 19.12
C VAL A 308 4.24 10.65 19.93
N MET A 309 3.18 9.93 20.29
CA MET A 309 2.01 10.53 20.93
C MET A 309 1.21 9.50 21.72
N ASP A 310 0.45 9.98 22.72
CA ASP A 310 -0.49 9.12 23.46
C ASP A 310 -1.76 8.90 22.60
N LEU A 311 -2.04 7.64 22.29
CA LEU A 311 -3.15 7.26 21.43
C LEU A 311 -4.51 7.80 21.91
N LYS A 312 -4.81 7.58 23.18
CA LYS A 312 -6.13 7.91 23.72
C LYS A 312 -6.41 9.40 23.61
N ASP A 313 -5.45 10.21 23.98
CA ASP A 313 -5.58 11.67 23.92
C ASP A 313 -5.76 12.17 22.49
N VAL A 314 -5.03 11.57 21.53
CA VAL A 314 -5.10 11.97 20.11
C VAL A 314 -6.39 11.51 19.46
N TYR A 315 -6.83 10.28 19.73
CA TYR A 315 -8.08 9.74 19.20
C TYR A 315 -9.27 10.58 19.63
N ASP A 316 -9.41 10.83 20.93
CA ASP A 316 -10.51 11.61 21.49
C ASP A 316 -10.51 13.04 20.92
N LYS A 317 -9.37 13.68 20.82
CA LYS A 317 -9.23 15.01 20.23
C LYS A 317 -9.64 15.05 18.76
N ILE A 318 -9.18 14.08 17.95
CA ILE A 318 -9.55 13.99 16.53
C ILE A 318 -11.05 13.82 16.36
N MET A 319 -11.66 12.92 17.14
CA MET A 319 -13.09 12.63 17.06
C MET A 319 -13.96 13.79 17.59
N ASN A 320 -13.47 14.52 18.58
CA ASN A 320 -14.13 15.72 19.11
C ASN A 320 -13.93 16.96 18.22
N GLY A 321 -13.15 16.85 17.14
CA GLY A 321 -12.90 17.95 16.20
C GLY A 321 -11.91 18.98 16.71
N GLU A 322 -11.08 18.61 17.68
CA GLU A 322 -10.00 19.46 18.19
C GLU A 322 -8.84 19.56 17.19
N ASP A 323 -8.07 20.63 17.33
CA ASP A 323 -6.90 20.91 16.50
C ASP A 323 -5.70 20.05 16.93
N VAL A 324 -5.46 18.95 16.20
CA VAL A 324 -4.28 18.09 16.39
C VAL A 324 -3.43 18.12 15.13
N ILE A 325 -2.13 18.33 15.29
CA ILE A 325 -1.17 18.25 14.19
C ILE A 325 -0.60 16.82 14.18
N VAL A 326 -0.82 16.11 13.08
CA VAL A 326 -0.30 14.76 12.87
C VAL A 326 0.52 14.69 11.59
N ARG A 327 1.55 13.85 11.59
CA ARG A 327 2.27 13.51 10.38
C ARG A 327 1.53 12.39 9.67
N ILE A 328 1.13 12.64 8.43
CA ILE A 328 0.34 11.67 7.64
C ILE A 328 1.24 10.81 6.76
N SER A 329 2.26 11.43 6.17
CA SER A 329 3.29 10.84 5.34
C SER A 329 4.45 11.83 5.28
N GLY A 330 4.88 12.31 4.12
CA GLY A 330 5.93 13.33 3.98
C GLY A 330 5.58 14.72 4.52
N TYR A 331 4.37 14.95 5.05
CA TYR A 331 3.91 16.24 5.58
C TYR A 331 3.06 16.11 6.84
N CYS A 332 2.96 17.20 7.58
CA CYS A 332 2.08 17.34 8.73
C CYS A 332 0.79 18.06 8.34
N VAL A 333 -0.32 17.66 8.93
CA VAL A 333 -1.62 18.28 8.72
C VAL A 333 -2.33 18.54 10.06
N ASN A 334 -3.08 19.63 10.13
CA ASN A 334 -4.02 19.81 11.23
C ASN A 334 -5.30 19.03 10.92
N THR A 335 -5.69 18.14 11.84
CA THR A 335 -6.82 17.22 11.66
C THR A 335 -8.16 17.90 11.40
N LYS A 336 -8.32 19.18 11.74
CA LYS A 336 -9.54 19.94 11.42
C LYS A 336 -9.80 20.07 9.92
N TYR A 337 -8.76 20.01 9.09
CA TYR A 337 -8.87 20.09 7.64
C TYR A 337 -9.13 18.73 6.97
N LEU A 338 -9.09 17.65 7.73
CA LEU A 338 -9.39 16.32 7.21
C LEU A 338 -10.89 16.07 7.14
N THR A 339 -11.31 15.35 6.11
CA THR A 339 -12.69 14.86 6.02
C THR A 339 -12.98 13.83 7.12
N LYS A 340 -14.25 13.54 7.37
CA LYS A 340 -14.66 12.51 8.34
C LYS A 340 -14.03 11.16 8.01
N GLU A 341 -14.00 10.78 6.73
CA GLU A 341 -13.43 9.51 6.27
C GLU A 341 -11.92 9.46 6.50
N GLN A 342 -11.20 10.56 6.20
CA GLN A 342 -9.76 10.65 6.46
C GLN A 342 -9.43 10.60 7.96
N LYS A 343 -10.27 11.19 8.81
CA LYS A 343 -10.15 11.06 10.26
C LYS A 343 -10.36 9.63 10.72
N THR A 344 -11.39 8.96 10.18
CA THR A 344 -11.68 7.56 10.49
C THR A 344 -10.53 6.65 10.03
N GLU A 345 -9.99 6.84 8.82
CA GLU A 345 -8.82 6.11 8.34
C GLU A 345 -7.63 6.29 9.30
N LEU A 346 -7.34 7.51 9.69
CA LEU A 346 -6.23 7.82 10.60
C LEU A 346 -6.38 7.09 11.95
N THR A 347 -7.59 6.96 12.45
CA THR A 347 -7.88 6.26 13.71
C THR A 347 -7.92 4.73 13.58
N GLN A 348 -7.98 4.19 12.36
CA GLN A 348 -7.87 2.76 12.10
C GLN A 348 -6.41 2.29 11.92
N ARG A 349 -5.43 3.20 11.84
CA ARG A 349 -4.01 2.84 11.74
C ARG A 349 -3.54 2.17 13.02
N VAL A 350 -2.50 1.33 12.89
CA VAL A 350 -1.88 0.68 14.05
C VAL A 350 -1.19 1.71 14.93
N PHE A 351 -1.48 1.65 16.22
CA PHE A 351 -0.77 2.37 17.27
C PHE A 351 -0.02 1.40 18.16
N HIS A 352 1.24 1.67 18.37
CA HIS A 352 2.11 0.82 19.16
C HIS A 352 2.18 1.31 20.60
N GLU A 353 1.57 0.57 21.51
CA GLU A 353 1.64 0.79 22.95
C GLU A 353 2.78 -0.02 23.59
N VAL A 354 3.32 -0.98 22.84
CA VAL A 354 4.43 -1.86 23.24
C VAL A 354 5.46 -1.98 22.11
N LEU A 355 6.72 -2.21 22.49
CA LEU A 355 7.79 -2.40 21.51
C LEU A 355 7.79 -3.81 20.91
N SER A 356 7.52 -4.82 21.73
CA SER A 356 7.44 -6.22 21.29
C SER A 356 6.24 -6.90 21.94
N MET A 357 5.66 -7.84 21.22
CA MET A 357 4.69 -8.80 21.73
C MET A 357 5.41 -10.16 21.81
N ASP A 358 5.39 -10.80 22.97
CA ASP A 358 5.94 -12.14 23.19
C ASP A 358 5.08 -13.22 22.51
#